data_96decf42c02ce2efb1ceabe7a38bb7c0
#
_entry.id   96decf42c02ce2efb1ceabe7a38bb7c0
#
_cell.length_a   1.000
_cell.length_b   1.000
_cell.length_c   1.000
_cell.angle_alpha   90.00
_cell.angle_beta   90.00
_cell.angle_gamma   90.00
#
_symmetry.space_group_name_H-M   'P 1'
#
loop_
_entity.id
_entity.type
_entity.pdbx_description
1 polymer ?
#
loop_
_entity_poly.entity_id
_entity_poly.type
_entity_poly.pdbx_seq_one_letter_code
_entity_poly.pdbx_strand_id
1 'polypeptide(L)'
;MQTNVELQGLRVAVTGGTSGLGLAFVRQLAAMNACVAFVARTAANVERIADETGAHGIVGDVGKKEDIYPIALQVTASLGGLDVLINNASSLGPVPLALLADTECEELEMALAVNLVGAFRLTKALFGALAASAREGGGALVINISSDAAVNAYPGWGAYGASKAALAHLTAIWDEEAKADGIRLLALDPGDMDTPLHALAIPDADPATLKRPGQAAAEIIEKMLDALPVRSTLLAGAHG
;
A
#
# COMPACT_ATOMS: atom_id res chain seq x y z
N MET A 1 -21.62 3.12 -17.89
CA MET A 1 -20.50 3.71 -18.66
C MET A 1 -19.36 3.83 -17.68
N GLN A 2 -18.37 2.92 -17.72
CA GLN A 2 -17.11 3.13 -16.97
C GLN A 2 -16.35 4.22 -17.74
N THR A 3 -16.22 5.38 -17.15
CA THR A 3 -15.27 6.39 -17.62
C THR A 3 -13.90 5.76 -17.47
N ASN A 4 -13.25 5.49 -18.59
CA ASN A 4 -11.86 5.03 -18.62
C ASN A 4 -11.01 6.21 -18.15
N VAL A 5 -10.75 6.29 -16.84
CA VAL A 5 -9.87 7.32 -16.27
C VAL A 5 -8.46 6.87 -16.59
N GLU A 6 -7.79 7.59 -17.48
CA GLU A 6 -6.37 7.38 -17.73
C GLU A 6 -5.53 8.08 -16.66
N LEU A 7 -4.61 7.33 -16.05
CA LEU A 7 -3.68 7.83 -15.03
C LEU A 7 -2.29 8.12 -15.63
N GLN A 8 -2.25 8.50 -16.89
CA GLN A 8 -1.00 8.73 -17.60
C GLN A 8 -0.10 9.71 -16.86
N GLY A 9 1.11 9.26 -16.54
CA GLY A 9 2.10 10.06 -15.83
C GLY A 9 1.93 10.09 -14.30
N LEU A 10 0.90 9.48 -13.74
CA LEU A 10 0.78 9.32 -12.27
C LEU A 10 1.83 8.31 -11.78
N ARG A 11 2.70 8.72 -10.87
CA ARG A 11 3.81 7.93 -10.34
C ARG A 11 3.39 7.27 -9.02
N VAL A 12 3.23 5.96 -9.03
CA VAL A 12 2.71 5.19 -7.89
C VAL A 12 3.69 4.13 -7.44
N ALA A 13 3.99 4.08 -6.14
CA ALA A 13 4.74 2.99 -5.52
C ALA A 13 3.82 2.13 -4.64
N VAL A 14 3.93 0.80 -4.75
CA VAL A 14 3.11 -0.18 -4.01
C VAL A 14 3.99 -1.17 -3.29
N THR A 15 3.85 -1.33 -1.96
CA THR A 15 4.54 -2.40 -1.23
C THR A 15 3.69 -3.68 -1.15
N GLY A 16 4.33 -4.86 -1.21
CA GLY A 16 3.63 -6.14 -1.26
C GLY A 16 2.92 -6.41 -2.59
N GLY A 17 3.51 -5.96 -3.72
CA GLY A 17 2.87 -5.91 -5.05
C GLY A 17 2.73 -7.25 -5.79
N THR A 18 3.12 -8.39 -5.20
CA THR A 18 3.14 -9.69 -5.91
C THR A 18 2.00 -10.64 -5.56
N SER A 19 1.11 -10.29 -4.64
CA SER A 19 -0.04 -11.11 -4.24
C SER A 19 -1.20 -10.26 -3.72
N GLY A 20 -2.38 -10.86 -3.62
CA GLY A 20 -3.58 -10.27 -2.99
C GLY A 20 -3.90 -8.86 -3.50
N LEU A 21 -4.18 -7.96 -2.57
CA LEU A 21 -4.55 -6.57 -2.85
C LEU A 21 -3.44 -5.79 -3.55
N GLY A 22 -2.17 -5.98 -3.13
CA GLY A 22 -1.03 -5.30 -3.74
C GLY A 22 -0.87 -5.64 -5.22
N LEU A 23 -1.01 -6.91 -5.59
CA LEU A 23 -1.00 -7.35 -7.00
C LEU A 23 -2.18 -6.75 -7.78
N ALA A 24 -3.35 -6.68 -7.16
CA ALA A 24 -4.51 -6.06 -7.80
C ALA A 24 -4.27 -4.56 -8.06
N PHE A 25 -3.65 -3.83 -7.14
CA PHE A 25 -3.21 -2.45 -7.39
C PHE A 25 -2.25 -2.35 -8.56
N VAL A 26 -1.17 -3.15 -8.56
CA VAL A 26 -0.16 -3.10 -9.64
C VAL A 26 -0.80 -3.30 -11.00
N ARG A 27 -1.64 -4.35 -11.14
CA ARG A 27 -2.34 -4.66 -12.40
C ARG A 27 -3.27 -3.54 -12.87
N GLN A 28 -4.11 -3.04 -11.96
CA GLN A 28 -5.11 -2.01 -12.33
C GLN A 28 -4.46 -0.67 -12.65
N LEU A 29 -3.51 -0.22 -11.82
CA LEU A 29 -2.81 1.03 -12.06
C LEU A 29 -2.00 1.00 -13.35
N ALA A 30 -1.31 -0.11 -13.65
CA ALA A 30 -0.61 -0.28 -14.92
C ALA A 30 -1.58 -0.29 -16.12
N ALA A 31 -2.73 -0.98 -16.00
CA ALA A 31 -3.76 -0.99 -17.03
C ALA A 31 -4.42 0.40 -17.25
N MET A 32 -4.35 1.28 -16.26
CA MET A 32 -4.79 2.69 -16.34
C MET A 32 -3.66 3.63 -16.80
N ASN A 33 -2.55 3.11 -17.30
CA ASN A 33 -1.38 3.85 -17.79
C ASN A 33 -0.63 4.69 -16.72
N ALA A 34 -0.74 4.33 -15.43
CA ALA A 34 0.12 4.90 -14.40
C ALA A 34 1.57 4.38 -14.51
N CYS A 35 2.54 5.18 -14.10
CA CYS A 35 3.92 4.74 -13.91
C CYS A 35 4.02 4.04 -12.54
N VAL A 36 4.11 2.72 -12.53
CA VAL A 36 4.05 1.92 -11.30
C VAL A 36 5.41 1.32 -10.97
N ALA A 37 5.85 1.50 -9.71
CA ALA A 37 6.91 0.70 -9.08
C ALA A 37 6.30 -0.14 -7.96
N PHE A 38 6.74 -1.39 -7.80
CA PHE A 38 6.25 -2.23 -6.72
C PHE A 38 7.38 -2.99 -6.03
N VAL A 39 7.20 -3.24 -4.74
CA VAL A 39 8.19 -3.89 -3.88
C VAL A 39 7.67 -5.23 -3.40
N ALA A 40 8.49 -6.28 -3.45
CA ALA A 40 8.22 -7.55 -2.81
C ALA A 40 9.52 -8.32 -2.53
N ARG A 41 9.45 -9.36 -1.68
CA ARG A 41 10.62 -10.08 -1.17
C ARG A 41 11.19 -11.12 -2.11
N THR A 42 10.37 -11.74 -2.94
CA THR A 42 10.73 -12.90 -3.76
C THR A 42 11.05 -12.47 -5.19
N ALA A 43 12.35 -12.53 -5.58
CA ALA A 43 12.83 -12.08 -6.88
C ALA A 43 12.04 -12.68 -8.06
N ALA A 44 11.82 -13.99 -8.08
CA ALA A 44 11.08 -14.65 -9.16
C ALA A 44 9.63 -14.14 -9.32
N ASN A 45 8.96 -13.80 -8.20
CA ASN A 45 7.63 -13.21 -8.27
C ASN A 45 7.67 -11.76 -8.75
N VAL A 46 8.70 -11.01 -8.34
CA VAL A 46 8.90 -9.62 -8.79
C VAL A 46 9.13 -9.59 -10.30
N GLU A 47 10.04 -10.40 -10.82
CA GLU A 47 10.34 -10.52 -12.25
C GLU A 47 9.07 -10.89 -13.04
N ARG A 48 8.37 -11.94 -12.65
CA ARG A 48 7.14 -12.39 -13.31
C ARG A 48 6.08 -11.28 -13.39
N ILE A 49 5.85 -10.54 -12.32
CA ILE A 49 4.83 -9.48 -12.31
C ILE A 49 5.31 -8.25 -13.09
N ALA A 50 6.60 -7.92 -13.06
CA ALA A 50 7.16 -6.86 -13.88
C ALA A 50 6.97 -7.15 -15.37
N ASP A 51 7.28 -8.37 -15.81
CA ASP A 51 7.08 -8.83 -17.21
C ASP A 51 5.60 -8.81 -17.60
N GLU A 52 4.71 -9.22 -16.70
CA GLU A 52 3.27 -9.26 -16.95
C GLU A 52 2.66 -7.87 -17.14
N THR A 53 3.11 -6.90 -16.35
CA THR A 53 2.41 -5.62 -16.20
C THR A 53 3.15 -4.43 -16.80
N GLY A 54 4.44 -4.58 -17.10
CA GLY A 54 5.33 -3.48 -17.47
C GLY A 54 5.70 -2.55 -16.30
N ALA A 55 5.25 -2.86 -15.08
CA ALA A 55 5.60 -2.11 -13.88
C ALA A 55 7.04 -2.39 -13.43
N HIS A 56 7.68 -1.43 -12.75
CA HIS A 56 9.03 -1.59 -12.24
C HIS A 56 9.06 -2.41 -10.95
N GLY A 57 9.61 -3.63 -11.02
CA GLY A 57 9.73 -4.52 -9.87
C GLY A 57 10.98 -4.25 -9.04
N ILE A 58 10.83 -4.16 -7.72
CA ILE A 58 11.91 -3.94 -6.76
C ILE A 58 11.93 -5.09 -5.75
N VAL A 59 13.06 -5.77 -5.63
CA VAL A 59 13.25 -6.81 -4.60
C VAL A 59 13.69 -6.15 -3.31
N GLY A 60 12.94 -6.35 -2.22
CA GLY A 60 13.27 -5.83 -0.91
C GLY A 60 12.22 -6.18 0.15
N ASP A 61 12.59 -6.07 1.40
CA ASP A 61 11.75 -6.32 2.57
C ASP A 61 11.57 -5.04 3.38
N VAL A 62 10.36 -4.49 3.39
CA VAL A 62 10.05 -3.26 4.14
C VAL A 62 10.19 -3.44 5.66
N GLY A 63 10.16 -4.68 6.17
CA GLY A 63 10.42 -4.98 7.57
C GLY A 63 11.90 -4.83 7.95
N LYS A 64 12.82 -4.81 6.98
CA LYS A 64 14.26 -4.68 7.18
C LYS A 64 14.71 -3.24 7.02
N LYS A 65 15.38 -2.72 8.04
CA LYS A 65 15.88 -1.34 8.05
C LYS A 65 16.85 -1.05 6.91
N GLU A 66 17.73 -2.00 6.61
CA GLU A 66 18.76 -1.92 5.60
C GLU A 66 18.20 -1.83 4.17
N ASP A 67 17.01 -2.37 3.91
CA ASP A 67 16.40 -2.38 2.59
C ASP A 67 15.66 -1.05 2.26
N ILE A 68 15.32 -0.24 3.27
CA ILE A 68 14.45 0.94 3.10
C ILE A 68 15.05 1.97 2.14
N TYR A 69 16.30 2.39 2.34
CA TYR A 69 16.93 3.36 1.46
C TYR A 69 17.21 2.83 0.05
N PRO A 70 17.70 1.58 -0.14
CA PRO A 70 17.78 0.96 -1.46
C PRO A 70 16.42 0.90 -2.20
N ILE A 71 15.32 0.57 -1.50
CA ILE A 71 13.97 0.59 -2.07
C ILE A 71 13.59 2.01 -2.49
N ALA A 72 13.73 2.99 -1.59
CA ALA A 72 13.35 4.38 -1.86
C ALA A 72 14.14 4.97 -3.04
N LEU A 73 15.44 4.66 -3.15
CA LEU A 73 16.28 5.08 -4.27
C LEU A 73 15.80 4.48 -5.60
N GLN A 74 15.49 3.18 -5.63
CA GLN A 74 15.01 2.52 -6.83
C GLN A 74 13.63 3.05 -7.25
N VAL A 75 12.71 3.29 -6.30
CA VAL A 75 11.41 3.92 -6.57
C VAL A 75 11.59 5.27 -7.25
N THR A 76 12.39 6.15 -6.67
CA THR A 76 12.57 7.51 -7.21
C THR A 76 13.33 7.51 -8.53
N ALA A 77 14.31 6.62 -8.71
CA ALA A 77 15.07 6.51 -9.95
C ALA A 77 14.22 5.96 -11.10
N SER A 78 13.37 4.96 -10.83
CA SER A 78 12.53 4.34 -11.87
C SER A 78 11.35 5.21 -12.29
N LEU A 79 10.77 5.97 -11.37
CA LEU A 79 9.57 6.79 -11.63
C LEU A 79 9.89 8.26 -11.95
N GLY A 80 11.12 8.73 -11.70
CA GLY A 80 11.48 10.14 -11.84
C GLY A 80 10.83 11.07 -10.81
N GLY A 81 10.29 10.50 -9.72
CA GLY A 81 9.57 11.19 -8.63
C GLY A 81 8.51 10.27 -8.03
N LEU A 82 7.61 10.82 -7.20
CA LEU A 82 6.56 10.02 -6.57
C LEU A 82 5.33 10.87 -6.24
N ASP A 83 4.16 10.46 -6.71
CA ASP A 83 2.89 11.11 -6.44
C ASP A 83 2.09 10.36 -5.38
N VAL A 84 2.12 9.02 -5.43
CA VAL A 84 1.37 8.16 -4.50
C VAL A 84 2.23 7.04 -3.96
N LEU A 85 2.22 6.86 -2.65
CA LEU A 85 2.79 5.69 -1.97
C LEU A 85 1.65 4.87 -1.37
N ILE A 86 1.55 3.58 -1.73
CA ILE A 86 0.62 2.62 -1.13
C ILE A 86 1.40 1.63 -0.26
N ASN A 87 1.38 1.83 1.05
CA ASN A 87 1.91 0.90 2.04
C ASN A 87 0.89 -0.23 2.25
N ASN A 88 1.03 -1.30 1.48
CA ASN A 88 0.15 -2.45 1.50
C ASN A 88 0.80 -3.72 2.08
N ALA A 89 2.13 -3.83 2.06
CA ALA A 89 2.83 -4.97 2.67
C ALA A 89 2.40 -5.19 4.11
N SER A 90 2.11 -6.43 4.48
CA SER A 90 1.56 -6.76 5.80
C SER A 90 2.06 -8.12 6.31
N SER A 91 2.06 -8.27 7.64
CA SER A 91 2.32 -9.49 8.38
C SER A 91 1.25 -9.66 9.45
N LEU A 92 0.78 -10.89 9.65
CA LEU A 92 -0.17 -11.23 10.72
C LEU A 92 0.52 -11.30 12.10
N GLY A 93 1.85 -11.50 12.13
CA GLY A 93 2.59 -11.96 13.27
C GLY A 93 2.54 -13.49 13.33
N PRO A 94 1.95 -14.10 14.37
CA PRO A 94 1.84 -15.56 14.47
C PRO A 94 0.93 -16.15 13.39
N VAL A 95 1.32 -17.31 12.87
CA VAL A 95 0.51 -18.12 11.95
C VAL A 95 0.68 -19.60 12.36
N PRO A 96 -0.39 -20.26 12.83
CA PRO A 96 -1.78 -19.78 12.98
C PRO A 96 -1.90 -18.61 13.99
N LEU A 97 -3.02 -17.88 13.92
CA LEU A 97 -3.31 -16.80 14.88
C LEU A 97 -3.31 -17.36 16.31
N ALA A 98 -2.68 -16.63 17.23
CA ALA A 98 -2.53 -17.03 18.63
C ALA A 98 -3.10 -15.98 19.58
N LEU A 99 -3.55 -16.41 20.77
CA LEU A 99 -3.90 -15.49 21.85
C LEU A 99 -2.66 -14.72 22.30
N LEU A 100 -2.82 -13.51 22.81
CA LEU A 100 -1.68 -12.68 23.22
C LEU A 100 -0.80 -13.37 24.29
N ALA A 101 -1.39 -14.20 25.15
CA ALA A 101 -0.63 -14.95 26.14
C ALA A 101 0.28 -16.05 25.54
N ASP A 102 -0.05 -16.49 24.31
CA ASP A 102 0.65 -17.55 23.59
C ASP A 102 1.45 -17.00 22.38
N THR A 103 1.41 -15.68 22.16
CA THR A 103 2.16 -15.01 21.08
C THR A 103 3.60 -14.77 21.53
N GLU A 104 4.57 -15.25 20.77
CA GLU A 104 5.98 -14.95 21.03
C GLU A 104 6.28 -13.46 20.78
N CYS A 105 7.21 -12.89 21.58
CA CYS A 105 7.56 -11.46 21.44
C CYS A 105 8.05 -11.12 20.03
N GLU A 106 8.80 -12.01 19.41
CA GLU A 106 9.35 -11.88 18.06
C GLU A 106 8.26 -11.83 16.98
N GLU A 107 7.13 -12.49 17.19
CA GLU A 107 5.99 -12.45 16.26
C GLU A 107 5.27 -11.10 16.31
N LEU A 108 5.10 -10.55 17.52
CA LEU A 108 4.60 -9.18 17.70
C LEU A 108 5.56 -8.17 17.09
N GLU A 109 6.87 -8.31 17.35
CA GLU A 109 7.91 -7.45 16.79
C GLU A 109 7.91 -7.50 15.26
N MET A 110 7.74 -8.68 14.65
CA MET A 110 7.64 -8.86 13.21
C MET A 110 6.41 -8.14 12.63
N ALA A 111 5.24 -8.27 13.26
CA ALA A 111 4.04 -7.56 12.82
C ALA A 111 4.25 -6.04 12.86
N LEU A 112 4.81 -5.53 13.95
CA LEU A 112 5.14 -4.11 14.10
C LEU A 112 6.21 -3.65 13.10
N ALA A 113 7.25 -4.45 12.87
CA ALA A 113 8.34 -4.13 11.96
C ALA A 113 7.82 -3.94 10.51
N VAL A 114 6.92 -4.80 10.04
CA VAL A 114 6.37 -4.74 8.68
C VAL A 114 5.24 -3.70 8.59
N ASN A 115 4.22 -3.82 9.46
CA ASN A 115 2.96 -3.09 9.31
C ASN A 115 3.07 -1.62 9.72
N LEU A 116 3.92 -1.31 10.70
CA LEU A 116 4.06 0.03 11.26
C LEU A 116 5.40 0.66 10.91
N VAL A 117 6.50 0.05 11.39
CA VAL A 117 7.83 0.67 11.32
C VAL A 117 8.35 0.71 9.88
N GLY A 118 8.05 -0.32 9.07
CA GLY A 118 8.39 -0.38 7.65
C GLY A 118 7.65 0.69 6.85
N ALA A 119 6.34 0.78 7.03
CA ALA A 119 5.52 1.83 6.40
C ALA A 119 6.00 3.24 6.79
N PHE A 120 6.28 3.48 8.08
CA PHE A 120 6.83 4.74 8.56
C PHE A 120 8.19 5.07 7.93
N ARG A 121 9.14 4.12 7.96
CA ARG A 121 10.49 4.32 7.43
C ARG A 121 10.47 4.63 5.92
N LEU A 122 9.68 3.87 5.16
CA LEU A 122 9.60 4.05 3.71
C LEU A 122 8.94 5.38 3.36
N THR A 123 7.83 5.74 4.01
CA THR A 123 7.18 7.04 3.86
C THR A 123 8.17 8.17 4.16
N LYS A 124 8.93 8.07 5.27
CA LYS A 124 9.94 9.07 5.65
C LYS A 124 11.06 9.17 4.61
N ALA A 125 11.55 8.05 4.07
CA ALA A 125 12.59 8.04 3.05
C ALA A 125 12.13 8.65 1.71
N LEU A 126 10.83 8.53 1.38
CA LEU A 126 10.20 9.05 0.16
C LEU A 126 9.54 10.42 0.37
N PHE A 127 9.52 10.96 1.58
CA PHE A 127 8.81 12.21 1.91
C PHE A 127 9.26 13.39 1.04
N GLY A 128 10.56 13.52 0.78
CA GLY A 128 11.10 14.57 -0.09
C GLY A 128 10.60 14.48 -1.54
N ALA A 129 10.43 13.27 -2.08
CA ALA A 129 9.90 13.05 -3.43
C ALA A 129 8.40 13.39 -3.48
N LEU A 130 7.62 12.98 -2.46
CA LEU A 130 6.21 13.33 -2.31
C LEU A 130 6.03 14.86 -2.19
N ALA A 131 6.81 15.53 -1.35
CA ALA A 131 6.76 16.99 -1.21
C ALA A 131 7.16 17.72 -2.50
N ALA A 132 8.09 17.18 -3.28
CA ALA A 132 8.42 17.74 -4.59
C ALA A 132 7.23 17.66 -5.54
N SER A 133 6.58 16.49 -5.64
CA SER A 133 5.37 16.30 -6.44
C SER A 133 4.23 17.24 -6.02
N ALA A 134 4.01 17.41 -4.71
CA ALA A 134 3.00 18.35 -4.21
C ALA A 134 3.27 19.79 -4.67
N ARG A 135 4.52 20.25 -4.63
CA ARG A 135 4.92 21.58 -5.12
C ARG A 135 4.76 21.76 -6.63
N GLU A 136 4.84 20.68 -7.41
CA GLU A 136 4.56 20.69 -8.86
C GLU A 136 3.07 20.82 -9.18
N GLY A 137 2.21 20.95 -8.17
CA GLY A 137 0.76 21.14 -8.31
C GLY A 137 -0.03 19.84 -8.52
N GLY A 138 0.64 18.68 -8.45
CA GLY A 138 0.01 17.35 -8.58
C GLY A 138 -0.61 16.82 -7.29
N GLY A 139 -0.32 17.46 -6.16
CA GLY A 139 -0.57 16.88 -4.85
C GLY A 139 0.26 15.63 -4.61
N ALA A 140 0.29 15.16 -3.37
CA ALA A 140 0.90 13.88 -3.03
C ALA A 140 0.06 13.13 -1.99
N LEU A 141 0.06 11.80 -2.07
CA LEU A 141 -0.78 10.97 -1.25
C LEU A 141 -0.02 9.74 -0.74
N VAL A 142 -0.17 9.45 0.54
CA VAL A 142 0.23 8.19 1.14
C VAL A 142 -1.03 7.43 1.57
N ILE A 143 -1.18 6.20 1.11
CA ILE A 143 -2.24 5.29 1.53
C ILE A 143 -1.62 4.18 2.37
N ASN A 144 -2.01 4.11 3.61
CA ASN A 144 -1.67 3.01 4.51
C ASN A 144 -2.86 2.04 4.57
N ILE A 145 -2.67 0.80 4.12
CA ILE A 145 -3.72 -0.21 4.17
C ILE A 145 -3.93 -0.64 5.62
N SER A 146 -5.10 -0.31 6.14
CA SER A 146 -5.57 -0.63 7.49
C SER A 146 -6.40 -1.92 7.50
N SER A 147 -7.20 -2.11 8.52
CA SER A 147 -8.14 -3.21 8.72
C SER A 147 -9.15 -2.81 9.78
N ASP A 148 -10.30 -3.43 9.79
CA ASP A 148 -11.29 -3.34 10.88
C ASP A 148 -10.71 -3.81 12.22
N ALA A 149 -9.72 -4.73 12.21
CA ALA A 149 -8.97 -5.13 13.40
C ALA A 149 -8.16 -3.98 14.06
N ALA A 150 -8.04 -2.82 13.38
CA ALA A 150 -7.48 -1.61 14.00
C ALA A 150 -8.41 -0.98 15.06
N VAL A 151 -9.70 -1.24 14.99
CA VAL A 151 -10.73 -0.67 15.89
C VAL A 151 -11.51 -1.74 16.64
N ASN A 152 -11.65 -2.95 16.10
CA ASN A 152 -12.36 -4.04 16.73
C ASN A 152 -11.40 -5.02 17.40
N ALA A 153 -11.72 -5.42 18.63
CA ALA A 153 -10.89 -6.35 19.40
C ALA A 153 -11.33 -7.79 19.14
N TYR A 154 -10.57 -8.49 18.32
CA TYR A 154 -10.81 -9.92 18.04
C TYR A 154 -9.80 -10.79 18.79
N PRO A 155 -10.23 -11.82 19.55
CA PRO A 155 -9.31 -12.80 20.12
C PRO A 155 -8.44 -13.45 19.04
N GLY A 156 -7.13 -13.59 19.32
CA GLY A 156 -6.16 -14.14 18.39
C GLY A 156 -5.54 -13.11 17.40
N TRP A 157 -6.10 -11.93 17.27
CA TRP A 157 -5.62 -10.89 16.34
C TRP A 157 -4.70 -9.85 17.00
N GLY A 158 -4.20 -10.12 18.21
CA GLY A 158 -3.53 -9.12 19.03
C GLY A 158 -2.33 -8.46 18.36
N ALA A 159 -1.39 -9.23 17.79
CA ALA A 159 -0.22 -8.69 17.13
C ALA A 159 -0.59 -7.85 15.88
N TYR A 160 -1.45 -8.40 15.03
CA TYR A 160 -1.93 -7.72 13.82
C TYR A 160 -2.75 -6.47 14.16
N GLY A 161 -3.81 -6.63 14.98
CA GLY A 161 -4.72 -5.54 15.33
C GLY A 161 -3.99 -4.37 16.00
N ALA A 162 -3.10 -4.65 16.96
CA ALA A 162 -2.29 -3.60 17.58
C ALA A 162 -1.41 -2.86 16.57
N SER A 163 -0.79 -3.58 15.62
CA SER A 163 0.03 -2.96 14.58
C SER A 163 -0.79 -2.07 13.64
N LYS A 164 -2.01 -2.49 13.27
CA LYS A 164 -2.90 -1.74 12.38
C LYS A 164 -3.54 -0.54 13.11
N ALA A 165 -3.88 -0.66 14.39
CA ALA A 165 -4.33 0.45 15.21
C ALA A 165 -3.26 1.54 15.33
N ALA A 166 -2.01 1.13 15.61
CA ALA A 166 -0.89 2.04 15.68
C ALA A 166 -0.62 2.73 14.33
N LEU A 167 -0.69 2.00 13.21
CA LEU A 167 -0.54 2.55 11.85
C LEU A 167 -1.65 3.57 11.55
N ALA A 168 -2.90 3.25 11.87
CA ALA A 168 -4.03 4.15 11.62
C ALA A 168 -3.88 5.47 12.41
N HIS A 169 -3.50 5.39 13.68
CA HIS A 169 -3.29 6.59 14.51
C HIS A 169 -2.08 7.40 14.06
N LEU A 170 -0.95 6.74 13.74
CA LEU A 170 0.22 7.38 13.16
C LEU A 170 -0.14 8.13 11.87
N THR A 171 -0.95 7.51 11.01
CA THR A 171 -1.40 8.11 9.75
C THR A 171 -2.18 9.39 10.00
N ALA A 172 -3.12 9.39 10.96
CA ALA A 172 -3.92 10.56 11.29
C ALA A 172 -3.06 11.72 11.82
N ILE A 173 -2.07 11.43 12.68
CA ILE A 173 -1.13 12.46 13.18
C ILE A 173 -0.32 13.03 12.02
N TRP A 174 0.24 12.18 11.18
CA TRP A 174 1.11 12.61 10.09
C TRP A 174 0.35 13.33 8.97
N ASP A 175 -0.93 12.99 8.72
CA ASP A 175 -1.79 13.77 7.80
C ASP A 175 -1.89 15.23 8.26
N GLU A 176 -2.07 15.47 9.57
CA GLU A 176 -2.09 16.84 10.12
C GLU A 176 -0.74 17.55 9.97
N GLU A 177 0.36 16.86 10.28
CA GLU A 177 1.72 17.42 10.20
C GLU A 177 2.15 17.73 8.75
N ALA A 178 1.75 16.90 7.77
CA ALA A 178 2.16 17.01 6.37
C ALA A 178 1.33 18.01 5.54
N LYS A 179 0.28 18.61 6.09
CA LYS A 179 -0.57 19.58 5.39
C LYS A 179 0.20 20.74 4.78
N ALA A 180 1.18 21.25 5.51
CA ALA A 180 2.02 22.37 5.05
C ALA A 180 2.89 22.00 3.85
N ASP A 181 3.20 20.71 3.67
CA ASP A 181 3.95 20.18 2.53
C ASP A 181 3.05 19.79 1.35
N GLY A 182 1.73 19.92 1.48
CA GLY A 182 0.74 19.54 0.46
C GLY A 182 0.60 18.03 0.28
N ILE A 183 0.97 17.25 1.30
CA ILE A 183 0.87 15.79 1.30
C ILE A 183 -0.34 15.38 2.16
N ARG A 184 -1.14 14.46 1.65
CA ARG A 184 -2.22 13.82 2.41
C ARG A 184 -1.82 12.39 2.78
N LEU A 185 -2.26 11.96 3.95
CA LEU A 185 -2.07 10.58 4.40
C LEU A 185 -3.43 9.98 4.79
N LEU A 186 -3.75 8.80 4.24
CA LEU A 186 -5.02 8.11 4.50
C LEU A 186 -4.76 6.69 5.00
N ALA A 187 -5.47 6.28 6.05
CA ALA A 187 -5.57 4.89 6.47
C ALA A 187 -6.90 4.32 5.95
N LEU A 188 -6.84 3.32 5.06
CA LEU A 188 -8.00 2.77 4.40
C LEU A 188 -8.12 1.27 4.68
N ASP A 189 -9.30 0.85 5.13
CA ASP A 189 -9.65 -0.56 5.29
C ASP A 189 -10.27 -1.07 3.98
N PRO A 190 -9.70 -2.12 3.36
CA PRO A 190 -10.23 -2.76 2.15
C PRO A 190 -11.41 -3.69 2.42
N GLY A 191 -11.67 -4.06 3.69
CA GLY A 191 -12.57 -5.13 4.10
C GLY A 191 -11.95 -6.53 3.92
N ASP A 192 -12.71 -7.57 4.28
CA ASP A 192 -12.27 -8.96 4.17
C ASP A 192 -12.18 -9.39 2.71
N MET A 193 -11.02 -9.93 2.33
CA MET A 193 -10.73 -10.26 0.93
C MET A 193 -10.24 -11.70 0.79
N ASP A 194 -10.59 -12.33 -0.33
CA ASP A 194 -10.02 -13.62 -0.75
C ASP A 194 -8.54 -13.43 -1.18
N THR A 195 -7.65 -13.53 -0.19
CA THR A 195 -6.20 -13.34 -0.35
C THR A 195 -5.42 -14.41 0.39
N PRO A 196 -4.16 -14.67 -0.01
CA PRO A 196 -3.29 -15.58 0.75
C PRO A 196 -3.11 -15.17 2.22
N LEU A 197 -3.11 -13.87 2.52
CA LEU A 197 -3.01 -13.37 3.91
C LEU A 197 -4.25 -13.73 4.72
N HIS A 198 -5.45 -13.57 4.14
CA HIS A 198 -6.71 -13.91 4.80
C HIS A 198 -6.84 -15.43 4.99
N ALA A 199 -6.46 -16.23 4.00
CA ALA A 199 -6.46 -17.70 4.10
C ALA A 199 -5.51 -18.22 5.20
N LEU A 200 -4.39 -17.53 5.47
CA LEU A 200 -3.52 -17.85 6.60
C LEU A 200 -4.14 -17.47 7.94
N ALA A 201 -4.93 -16.41 8.01
CA ALA A 201 -5.59 -15.96 9.23
C ALA A 201 -6.82 -16.79 9.57
N ILE A 202 -7.66 -17.08 8.55
CA ILE A 202 -8.94 -17.81 8.70
C ILE A 202 -8.99 -18.90 7.61
N PRO A 203 -8.34 -20.06 7.82
CA PRO A 203 -8.26 -21.12 6.81
C PRO A 203 -9.63 -21.69 6.38
N ASP A 204 -10.61 -21.66 7.27
CA ASP A 204 -11.94 -22.20 7.06
C ASP A 204 -12.96 -21.17 6.56
N ALA A 205 -12.51 -19.95 6.19
CA ALA A 205 -13.40 -18.94 5.65
C ALA A 205 -13.98 -19.37 4.28
N ASP A 206 -15.27 -19.15 4.07
CA ASP A 206 -15.89 -19.37 2.76
C ASP A 206 -15.45 -18.25 1.79
N PRO A 207 -14.66 -18.58 0.74
CA PRO A 207 -14.21 -17.59 -0.23
C PRO A 207 -15.37 -16.84 -0.95
N ALA A 208 -16.56 -17.44 -1.01
CA ALA A 208 -17.73 -16.82 -1.63
C ALA A 208 -18.26 -15.61 -0.84
N THR A 209 -17.94 -15.52 0.45
CA THR A 209 -18.33 -14.39 1.32
C THR A 209 -17.31 -13.25 1.30
N LEU A 210 -16.13 -13.49 0.74
CA LEU A 210 -15.03 -12.55 0.73
C LEU A 210 -15.04 -11.66 -0.52
N LYS A 211 -14.66 -10.41 -0.35
CA LYS A 211 -14.46 -9.48 -1.45
C LYS A 211 -13.30 -9.95 -2.34
N ARG A 212 -13.43 -9.80 -3.64
CA ARG A 212 -12.31 -10.05 -4.55
C ARG A 212 -11.26 -8.93 -4.41
N PRO A 213 -9.95 -9.24 -4.36
CA PRO A 213 -8.90 -8.23 -4.26
C PRO A 213 -8.97 -7.13 -5.33
N GLY A 214 -9.39 -7.50 -6.55
CA GLY A 214 -9.59 -6.55 -7.65
C GLY A 214 -10.71 -5.54 -7.39
N GLN A 215 -11.78 -5.94 -6.72
CA GLN A 215 -12.86 -5.03 -6.33
C GLN A 215 -12.38 -4.07 -5.23
N ALA A 216 -11.71 -4.58 -4.20
CA ALA A 216 -11.17 -3.75 -3.13
C ALA A 216 -10.12 -2.75 -3.65
N ALA A 217 -9.28 -3.17 -4.60
CA ALA A 217 -8.32 -2.29 -5.25
C ALA A 217 -9.03 -1.15 -6.01
N ALA A 218 -10.08 -1.45 -6.77
CA ALA A 218 -10.85 -0.44 -7.51
C ALA A 218 -11.48 0.60 -6.56
N GLU A 219 -12.09 0.15 -5.46
CA GLU A 219 -12.69 1.05 -4.45
C GLU A 219 -11.65 1.97 -3.80
N ILE A 220 -10.44 1.46 -3.53
CA ILE A 220 -9.35 2.27 -2.97
C ILE A 220 -8.76 3.21 -4.01
N ILE A 221 -8.61 2.79 -5.27
CA ILE A 221 -8.17 3.66 -6.37
C ILE A 221 -9.16 4.81 -6.57
N GLU A 222 -10.47 4.58 -6.48
CA GLU A 222 -11.46 5.63 -6.52
C GLU A 222 -11.24 6.67 -5.40
N LYS A 223 -11.10 6.21 -4.15
CA LYS A 223 -10.78 7.10 -3.01
C LYS A 223 -9.44 7.82 -3.16
N MET A 224 -8.45 7.16 -3.78
CA MET A 224 -7.16 7.77 -4.11
C MET A 224 -7.35 8.95 -5.07
N LEU A 225 -8.17 8.77 -6.11
CA LEU A 225 -8.44 9.80 -7.12
C LEU A 225 -9.21 10.98 -6.51
N ASP A 226 -10.18 10.71 -5.63
CA ASP A 226 -10.93 11.74 -4.92
C ASP A 226 -10.06 12.58 -3.98
N ALA A 227 -8.99 11.98 -3.43
CA ALA A 227 -8.08 12.64 -2.50
C ALA A 227 -6.98 13.46 -3.20
N LEU A 228 -6.68 13.16 -4.46
CA LEU A 228 -5.68 13.89 -5.24
C LEU A 228 -6.32 15.15 -5.86
N PRO A 229 -5.61 16.30 -5.86
CA PRO A 229 -6.08 17.48 -6.59
C PRO A 229 -6.20 17.15 -8.09
N VAL A 230 -7.24 17.70 -8.72
CA VAL A 230 -7.48 17.50 -10.15
C VAL A 230 -6.29 18.05 -10.94
N ARG A 231 -5.47 17.17 -11.50
CA ARG A 231 -4.44 17.58 -12.47
C ARG A 231 -5.11 18.03 -13.74
N SER A 232 -4.88 19.25 -14.16
CA SER A 232 -5.42 19.80 -15.43
C SER A 232 -5.01 18.98 -16.67
N THR A 233 -3.98 18.16 -16.58
CA THR A 233 -3.53 17.24 -17.62
C THR A 233 -4.36 15.96 -17.76
N LEU A 234 -5.09 15.55 -16.72
CA LEU A 234 -5.98 14.37 -16.79
C LEU A 234 -7.25 14.65 -17.60
N LEU A 235 -7.58 15.92 -17.87
CA LEU A 235 -8.77 16.32 -18.64
C LEU A 235 -8.48 16.68 -20.10
N ALA A 236 -7.23 16.72 -20.53
CA ALA A 236 -6.85 17.12 -21.89
C ALA A 236 -7.11 16.03 -22.96
N GLY A 237 -7.45 14.80 -22.57
CA GLY A 237 -7.76 13.69 -23.49
C GLY A 237 -9.21 13.61 -23.95
N ALA A 238 -10.12 14.49 -23.49
CA ALA A 238 -11.55 14.36 -23.78
C ALA A 238 -12.05 15.24 -24.94
N HIS A 239 -11.20 15.99 -25.60
CA HIS A 239 -11.56 16.83 -26.75
C HIS A 239 -10.48 16.72 -27.84
N GLY A 240 -10.59 15.66 -28.65
CA GLY A 240 -9.82 15.45 -29.87
C GLY A 240 -10.55 14.44 -30.74
#